data_5c5936ef5fed8c1277bc85bf6282187a
#
_entry.id   5c5936ef5fed8c1277bc85bf6282187a
#
_cell.length_a   1.000
_cell.length_b   1.000
_cell.length_c   1.000
_cell.angle_alpha   90.00
_cell.angle_beta   90.00
_cell.angle_gamma   90.00
#
_symmetry.space_group_name_H-M   'P 1'
#
loop_
_entity.id
_entity.type
_entity.pdbx_description
1 polymer ?
#
loop_
_entity_poly.entity_id
_entity_poly.type
_entity_poly.pdbx_seq_one_letter_code
_entity_poly.pdbx_strand_id
1 'polypeptide(L)'
;MTHYLFTIALLPPAVFALFWAVKRKKHTGMAAGFWFDMFLVTLGVCALLAALAYPDSAASFLFLVCAALVFAFLLLFGVYILLGLLLWNTVQMLKRERPSLKHMLTLILALAILALMALPWVLGKSGLFPWLYPLWMALLGTAVFFALHSLVFLTAFYVGKWFPPRKRVDYIVVLGSGLIDGKVPPLLAGRVDAALRYAARQKRKTGREPCLIMSGGQGADEPRPEAEAMREYAMEKGYPAELVLAETQSKNTKENFLYSKRVAEAHSEGKPYRCIYATSDYHLLRAGLYAGRAGFSGDGVGGRTAGYYLPNALLREYIAYVVMNKKRYLTIAAVVFALSLTLWGGLALLAWFARML
;
A
#
# COMPACT_ATOMS: atom_id res chain seq x y z
N MET A 1 26.35 -5.79 -31.43
CA MET A 1 25.92 -4.94 -30.30
C MET A 1 24.53 -4.33 -30.53
N THR A 2 24.23 -3.76 -31.68
CA THR A 2 22.92 -3.16 -32.02
C THR A 2 21.72 -4.14 -31.89
N HIS A 3 21.84 -5.38 -32.32
CA HIS A 3 20.77 -6.38 -32.18
C HIS A 3 20.40 -6.68 -30.73
N TYR A 4 21.39 -6.77 -29.82
CA TYR A 4 21.12 -7.02 -28.39
C TYR A 4 20.43 -5.82 -27.74
N LEU A 5 20.83 -4.59 -28.07
CA LEU A 5 20.18 -3.38 -27.58
C LEU A 5 18.72 -3.29 -28.02
N PHE A 6 18.44 -3.67 -29.29
CA PHE A 6 17.07 -3.70 -29.79
C PHE A 6 16.21 -4.74 -29.02
N THR A 7 16.76 -5.93 -28.79
CA THR A 7 16.05 -6.99 -28.03
C THR A 7 15.78 -6.56 -26.58
N ILE A 8 16.77 -5.93 -25.94
CA ILE A 8 16.62 -5.42 -24.55
C ILE A 8 15.60 -4.27 -24.50
N ALA A 9 15.54 -3.40 -25.52
CA ALA A 9 14.59 -2.30 -25.59
C ALA A 9 13.11 -2.76 -25.67
N LEU A 10 12.85 -4.03 -26.02
CA LEU A 10 11.50 -4.60 -26.00
C LEU A 10 11.03 -5.01 -24.59
N LEU A 11 11.93 -5.13 -23.61
CA LEU A 11 11.58 -5.56 -22.25
C LEU A 11 10.65 -4.57 -21.52
N PRO A 12 10.92 -3.24 -21.46
CA PRO A 12 10.04 -2.31 -20.78
C PRO A 12 8.60 -2.31 -21.32
N PRO A 13 8.32 -2.23 -22.64
CA PRO A 13 6.97 -2.31 -23.16
C PRO A 13 6.29 -3.66 -22.88
N ALA A 14 7.03 -4.77 -22.89
CA ALA A 14 6.48 -6.09 -22.53
C ALA A 14 6.07 -6.15 -21.07
N VAL A 15 6.91 -5.65 -20.14
CA VAL A 15 6.60 -5.59 -18.71
C VAL A 15 5.45 -4.60 -18.44
N PHE A 16 5.39 -3.48 -19.17
CA PHE A 16 4.26 -2.55 -19.09
C PHE A 16 2.94 -3.19 -19.54
N ALA A 17 2.98 -3.99 -20.60
CA ALA A 17 1.81 -4.76 -21.05
C ALA A 17 1.32 -5.76 -19.97
N LEU A 18 2.25 -6.44 -19.27
CA LEU A 18 1.92 -7.30 -18.13
C LEU A 18 1.32 -6.50 -16.98
N PHE A 19 1.92 -5.37 -16.60
CA PHE A 19 1.34 -4.45 -15.62
C PHE A 19 -0.09 -4.09 -15.98
N TRP A 20 -0.33 -3.68 -17.23
CA TRP A 20 -1.64 -3.25 -17.69
C TRP A 20 -2.67 -4.39 -17.70
N ALA A 21 -2.26 -5.59 -18.09
CA ALA A 21 -3.10 -6.79 -18.04
C ALA A 21 -3.52 -7.14 -16.60
N VAL A 22 -2.56 -7.13 -15.66
CA VAL A 22 -2.82 -7.37 -14.24
C VAL A 22 -3.74 -6.29 -13.67
N LYS A 23 -3.47 -5.03 -14.00
CA LYS A 23 -4.25 -3.88 -13.54
C LYS A 23 -5.69 -3.91 -14.05
N ARG A 24 -5.92 -4.32 -15.30
CA ARG A 24 -7.27 -4.49 -15.87
C ARG A 24 -8.06 -5.61 -15.18
N LYS A 25 -7.37 -6.67 -14.77
CA LYS A 25 -7.99 -7.83 -14.12
C LYS A 25 -8.38 -7.53 -12.65
N LYS A 26 -7.53 -6.78 -11.93
CA LYS A 26 -7.76 -6.37 -10.54
C LYS A 26 -7.16 -4.99 -10.28
N HIS A 27 -8.01 -3.98 -10.11
CA HIS A 27 -7.57 -2.59 -9.94
C HIS A 27 -6.83 -2.32 -8.63
N THR A 28 -7.16 -3.04 -7.55
CA THR A 28 -6.52 -2.90 -6.24
C THR A 28 -5.80 -4.18 -5.87
N GLY A 29 -4.48 -4.16 -5.90
CA GLY A 29 -3.69 -5.35 -5.51
C GLY A 29 -2.18 -5.13 -5.62
N MET A 30 -1.42 -5.84 -4.78
CA MET A 30 0.05 -5.79 -4.74
C MET A 30 0.71 -6.15 -6.08
N ALA A 31 0.10 -7.07 -6.85
CA ALA A 31 0.64 -7.48 -8.13
C ALA A 31 0.74 -6.32 -9.14
N ALA A 32 -0.21 -5.37 -9.12
CA ALA A 32 -0.13 -4.19 -9.99
C ALA A 32 1.04 -3.28 -9.60
N GLY A 33 1.30 -3.09 -8.29
CA GLY A 33 2.47 -2.36 -7.80
C GLY A 33 3.77 -3.04 -8.23
N PHE A 34 3.87 -4.34 -7.99
CA PHE A 34 5.06 -5.14 -8.36
C PHE A 34 5.40 -5.04 -9.86
N TRP A 35 4.43 -5.23 -10.75
CA TRP A 35 4.69 -5.14 -12.19
C TRP A 35 5.00 -3.72 -12.66
N PHE A 36 4.46 -2.69 -11.97
CA PHE A 36 4.84 -1.31 -12.25
C PHE A 36 6.28 -1.01 -11.80
N ASP A 37 6.70 -1.50 -10.62
CA ASP A 37 8.09 -1.39 -10.16
C ASP A 37 9.05 -2.13 -11.11
N MET A 38 8.68 -3.32 -11.57
CA MET A 38 9.45 -4.07 -12.57
C MET A 38 9.57 -3.31 -13.91
N PHE A 39 8.50 -2.62 -14.32
CA PHE A 39 8.55 -1.75 -15.49
C PHE A 39 9.56 -0.61 -15.28
N LEU A 40 9.55 0.07 -14.14
CA LEU A 40 10.51 1.14 -13.86
C LEU A 40 11.95 0.62 -13.78
N VAL A 41 12.17 -0.54 -13.16
CA VAL A 41 13.49 -1.18 -13.10
C VAL A 41 13.98 -1.56 -14.49
N THR A 42 13.17 -2.20 -15.32
CA THR A 42 13.57 -2.58 -16.68
C THR A 42 13.84 -1.34 -17.55
N LEU A 43 13.06 -0.27 -17.40
CA LEU A 43 13.29 1.01 -18.08
C LEU A 43 14.63 1.63 -17.67
N GLY A 44 14.91 1.66 -16.36
CA GLY A 44 16.19 2.18 -15.83
C GLY A 44 17.40 1.37 -16.30
N VAL A 45 17.28 0.03 -16.28
CA VAL A 45 18.35 -0.86 -16.78
C VAL A 45 18.59 -0.64 -18.28
N CYS A 46 17.53 -0.55 -19.09
CA CYS A 46 17.66 -0.26 -20.52
C CYS A 46 18.31 1.10 -20.79
N ALA A 47 17.94 2.13 -20.02
CA ALA A 47 18.55 3.45 -20.14
C ALA A 47 20.05 3.42 -19.77
N LEU A 48 20.41 2.70 -18.69
CA LEU A 48 21.78 2.51 -18.26
C LEU A 48 22.62 1.77 -19.33
N LEU A 49 22.11 0.65 -19.85
CA LEU A 49 22.80 -0.11 -20.89
C LEU A 49 22.94 0.67 -22.19
N ALA A 50 21.93 1.46 -22.57
CA ALA A 50 22.03 2.37 -23.72
C ALA A 50 23.11 3.45 -23.51
N ALA A 51 23.17 4.06 -22.33
CA ALA A 51 24.18 5.05 -22.02
C ALA A 51 25.62 4.46 -22.03
N LEU A 52 25.78 3.24 -21.52
CA LEU A 52 27.07 2.54 -21.55
C LEU A 52 27.47 2.08 -22.97
N ALA A 53 26.51 1.85 -23.86
CA ALA A 53 26.77 1.45 -25.24
C ALA A 53 27.18 2.62 -26.14
N TYR A 54 26.86 3.86 -25.76
CA TYR A 54 27.20 5.08 -26.49
C TYR A 54 27.94 6.09 -25.58
N PRO A 55 29.14 5.72 -25.06
CA PRO A 55 29.83 6.51 -24.04
C PRO A 55 30.30 7.90 -24.56
N ASP A 56 30.54 8.06 -25.87
CA ASP A 56 31.00 9.30 -26.50
C ASP A 56 29.87 10.33 -26.66
N SER A 57 28.61 9.95 -26.38
CA SER A 57 27.46 10.85 -26.43
C SER A 57 27.45 11.76 -25.20
N ALA A 58 27.38 13.07 -25.39
CA ALA A 58 27.21 14.02 -24.29
C ALA A 58 25.96 13.72 -23.43
N ALA A 59 24.87 13.24 -24.06
CA ALA A 59 23.65 12.84 -23.36
C ALA A 59 23.86 11.61 -22.46
N SER A 60 24.62 10.61 -22.95
CA SER A 60 24.98 9.41 -22.16
C SER A 60 25.88 9.79 -20.99
N PHE A 61 26.89 10.61 -21.20
CA PHE A 61 27.77 11.10 -20.14
C PHE A 61 26.98 11.84 -19.06
N LEU A 62 26.10 12.79 -19.44
CA LEU A 62 25.28 13.54 -18.50
C LEU A 62 24.32 12.62 -17.72
N PHE A 63 23.69 11.66 -18.40
CA PHE A 63 22.81 10.68 -17.75
C PHE A 63 23.58 9.86 -16.71
N LEU A 64 24.77 9.32 -17.04
CA LEU A 64 25.57 8.50 -16.12
C LEU A 64 26.03 9.32 -14.91
N VAL A 65 26.49 10.55 -15.12
CA VAL A 65 26.88 11.46 -14.03
C VAL A 65 25.69 11.77 -13.13
N CYS A 66 24.55 12.15 -13.69
CA CYS A 66 23.35 12.44 -12.90
C CYS A 66 22.87 11.18 -12.14
N ALA A 67 22.85 10.02 -12.78
CA ALA A 67 22.46 8.76 -12.12
C ALA A 67 23.41 8.40 -10.98
N ALA A 68 24.74 8.56 -11.18
CA ALA A 68 25.73 8.32 -10.13
C ALA A 68 25.58 9.31 -8.96
N LEU A 69 25.35 10.59 -9.23
CA LEU A 69 25.14 11.61 -8.19
C LEU A 69 23.87 11.34 -7.39
N VAL A 70 22.75 11.02 -8.07
CA VAL A 70 21.49 10.67 -7.39
C VAL A 70 21.67 9.40 -6.56
N PHE A 71 22.33 8.37 -7.09
CA PHE A 71 22.61 7.14 -6.36
C PHE A 71 23.48 7.41 -5.12
N ALA A 72 24.56 8.14 -5.26
CA ALA A 72 25.46 8.53 -4.16
C ALA A 72 24.71 9.36 -3.11
N PHE A 73 23.87 10.32 -3.52
CA PHE A 73 23.06 11.12 -2.62
C PHE A 73 22.07 10.26 -1.81
N LEU A 74 21.36 9.35 -2.49
CA LEU A 74 20.42 8.44 -1.81
C LEU A 74 21.14 7.46 -0.89
N LEU A 75 22.31 6.97 -1.26
CA LEU A 75 23.13 6.08 -0.44
C LEU A 75 23.62 6.78 0.83
N LEU A 76 24.07 8.02 0.72
CA LEU A 76 24.64 8.78 1.84
C LEU A 76 23.56 9.39 2.74
N PHE A 77 22.50 9.92 2.16
CA PHE A 77 21.50 10.73 2.87
C PHE A 77 20.11 10.09 2.97
N GLY A 78 19.80 9.06 2.18
CA GLY A 78 18.45 8.50 2.08
C GLY A 78 17.86 8.05 3.41
N VAL A 79 18.65 7.37 4.26
CA VAL A 79 18.20 6.94 5.59
C VAL A 79 17.96 8.12 6.53
N TYR A 80 18.78 9.16 6.48
CA TYR A 80 18.60 10.37 7.31
C TYR A 80 17.39 11.18 6.87
N ILE A 81 17.15 11.28 5.56
CA ILE A 81 15.94 11.91 5.01
C ILE A 81 14.70 11.14 5.47
N LEU A 82 14.73 9.79 5.38
CA LEU A 82 13.64 8.95 5.85
C LEU A 82 13.37 9.17 7.35
N LEU A 83 14.41 9.16 8.19
CA LEU A 83 14.28 9.44 9.61
C LEU A 83 13.67 10.82 9.88
N GLY A 84 14.16 11.86 9.19
CA GLY A 84 13.61 13.21 9.28
C GLY A 84 12.11 13.26 8.92
N LEU A 85 11.71 12.61 7.84
CA LEU A 85 10.30 12.52 7.42
C LEU A 85 9.43 11.76 8.44
N LEU A 86 9.93 10.65 8.99
CA LEU A 86 9.22 9.86 10.01
C LEU A 86 9.03 10.66 11.29
N LEU A 87 10.08 11.34 11.78
CA LEU A 87 10.03 12.18 12.99
C LEU A 87 9.13 13.40 12.76
N TRP A 88 9.24 14.07 11.61
CA TRP A 88 8.35 15.17 11.26
C TRP A 88 6.87 14.73 11.23
N ASN A 89 6.58 13.58 10.62
CA ASN A 89 5.23 13.03 10.64
C ASN A 89 4.76 12.71 12.06
N THR A 90 5.63 12.16 12.91
CA THR A 90 5.32 11.90 14.33
C THR A 90 4.90 13.18 15.04
N VAL A 91 5.64 14.28 14.86
CA VAL A 91 5.29 15.57 15.45
C VAL A 91 3.92 16.07 14.95
N GLN A 92 3.63 15.93 13.65
CA GLN A 92 2.33 16.31 13.10
C GLN A 92 1.18 15.47 13.67
N MET A 93 1.40 14.16 13.87
CA MET A 93 0.43 13.26 14.49
C MET A 93 0.15 13.63 15.95
N LEU A 94 1.21 13.84 16.76
CA LEU A 94 1.07 14.21 18.18
C LEU A 94 0.38 15.56 18.40
N LYS A 95 0.51 16.51 17.46
CA LYS A 95 -0.16 17.82 17.53
C LYS A 95 -1.66 17.74 17.20
N ARG A 96 -2.12 16.72 16.49
CA ARG A 96 -3.48 16.68 15.90
C ARG A 96 -4.32 15.51 16.39
N GLU A 97 -3.68 14.46 16.89
CA GLU A 97 -4.34 13.23 17.30
C GLU A 97 -3.98 12.88 18.75
N ARG A 98 -4.89 12.23 19.47
CA ARG A 98 -4.60 11.75 20.82
C ARG A 98 -3.47 10.71 20.77
N PRO A 99 -2.46 10.79 21.67
CA PRO A 99 -1.39 9.82 21.73
C PRO A 99 -1.92 8.40 21.92
N SER A 100 -1.53 7.50 21.02
CA SER A 100 -1.84 6.07 21.10
C SER A 100 -0.80 5.29 20.30
N LEU A 101 -0.61 4.01 20.58
CA LEU A 101 0.31 3.17 19.81
C LEU A 101 0.00 3.19 18.32
N LYS A 102 -1.29 3.29 17.95
CA LYS A 102 -1.75 3.37 16.55
C LYS A 102 -1.26 4.65 15.86
N HIS A 103 -1.07 5.75 16.60
CA HIS A 103 -0.67 7.05 16.07
C HIS A 103 0.85 7.28 16.17
N MET A 104 1.59 6.36 16.83
CA MET A 104 3.05 6.47 17.04
C MET A 104 3.85 5.48 16.18
N LEU A 105 3.25 4.84 15.17
CA LEU A 105 3.95 3.83 14.36
C LEU A 105 5.15 4.41 13.61
N THR A 106 5.08 5.66 13.16
CA THR A 106 6.22 6.34 12.51
C THR A 106 7.36 6.60 13.47
N LEU A 107 7.08 6.91 14.75
CA LEU A 107 8.10 7.02 15.79
C LEU A 107 8.75 5.66 16.09
N ILE A 108 7.93 4.62 16.25
CA ILE A 108 8.43 3.26 16.51
C ILE A 108 9.35 2.79 15.37
N LEU A 109 8.97 3.05 14.12
CA LEU A 109 9.80 2.72 12.96
C LEU A 109 11.10 3.53 12.95
N ALA A 110 11.05 4.84 13.25
CA ALA A 110 12.26 5.68 13.34
C ALA A 110 13.22 5.18 14.41
N LEU A 111 12.71 4.83 15.60
CA LEU A 111 13.51 4.27 16.69
C LEU A 111 14.11 2.90 16.32
N ALA A 112 13.38 2.04 15.64
CA ALA A 112 13.88 0.75 15.16
C ALA A 112 15.02 0.92 14.13
N ILE A 113 14.91 1.88 13.21
CA ILE A 113 15.98 2.21 12.25
C ILE A 113 17.21 2.74 13.00
N LEU A 114 17.04 3.68 13.93
CA LEU A 114 18.13 4.22 14.74
C LEU A 114 18.83 3.13 15.56
N ALA A 115 18.06 2.22 16.18
CA ALA A 115 18.62 1.10 16.93
C ALA A 115 19.45 0.18 16.03
N LEU A 116 18.93 -0.15 14.82
CA LEU A 116 19.66 -0.98 13.85
C LEU A 116 20.96 -0.31 13.38
N MET A 117 20.96 1.02 13.21
CA MET A 117 22.14 1.80 12.83
C MET A 117 23.16 1.92 13.97
N ALA A 118 22.70 2.08 15.21
CA ALA A 118 23.57 2.23 16.37
C ALA A 118 24.20 0.90 16.81
N LEU A 119 23.58 -0.23 16.51
CA LEU A 119 23.99 -1.54 17.00
C LEU A 119 25.46 -1.90 16.69
N PRO A 120 26.02 -1.69 15.47
CA PRO A 120 27.44 -1.95 15.19
C PRO A 120 28.39 -1.13 16.06
N TRP A 121 28.04 0.14 16.33
CA TRP A 121 28.85 1.03 17.14
C TRP A 121 28.86 0.62 18.63
N VAL A 122 27.70 0.24 19.17
CA VAL A 122 27.56 -0.24 20.56
C VAL A 122 28.32 -1.56 20.75
N LEU A 123 28.10 -2.53 19.85
CA LEU A 123 28.75 -3.83 19.90
C LEU A 123 30.26 -3.75 19.60
N GLY A 124 30.71 -2.81 18.76
CA GLY A 124 32.12 -2.59 18.47
C GLY A 124 32.92 -2.21 19.69
N LYS A 125 32.33 -1.42 20.58
CA LYS A 125 32.97 -1.05 21.87
C LYS A 125 33.10 -2.22 22.86
N SER A 126 32.21 -3.22 22.78
CA SER A 126 32.24 -4.37 23.67
C SER A 126 33.19 -5.50 23.22
N GLY A 127 33.81 -5.38 22.04
CA GLY A 127 34.62 -6.45 21.43
C GLY A 127 33.80 -7.63 20.90
N LEU A 128 32.47 -7.63 21.07
CA LEU A 128 31.58 -8.71 20.64
C LEU A 128 31.16 -8.58 19.15
N PHE A 129 31.39 -7.42 18.54
CA PHE A 129 30.91 -7.13 17.20
C PHE A 129 31.38 -8.13 16.13
N PRO A 130 32.64 -8.59 16.08
CA PRO A 130 33.08 -9.57 15.07
C PRO A 130 32.27 -10.86 15.08
N TRP A 131 31.86 -11.34 16.24
CA TRP A 131 31.06 -12.57 16.41
C TRP A 131 29.58 -12.36 16.12
N LEU A 132 29.06 -11.18 16.41
CA LEU A 132 27.66 -10.82 16.18
C LEU A 132 27.40 -10.17 14.83
N TYR A 133 28.45 -9.86 14.05
CA TYR A 133 28.33 -9.25 12.73
C TYR A 133 27.42 -10.03 11.76
N PRO A 134 27.52 -11.36 11.63
CA PRO A 134 26.62 -12.13 10.76
C PRO A 134 25.16 -12.02 11.18
N LEU A 135 24.88 -11.97 12.47
CA LEU A 135 23.52 -11.79 12.99
C LEU A 135 22.98 -10.39 12.65
N TRP A 136 23.80 -9.35 12.84
CA TRP A 136 23.43 -7.98 12.46
C TRP A 136 23.14 -7.88 10.96
N MET A 137 23.97 -8.49 10.11
CA MET A 137 23.76 -8.53 8.65
C MET A 137 22.49 -9.30 8.27
N ALA A 138 22.14 -10.37 8.98
CA ALA A 138 20.90 -11.11 8.78
C ALA A 138 19.66 -10.26 9.14
N LEU A 139 19.73 -9.49 10.25
CA LEU A 139 18.69 -8.53 10.63
C LEU A 139 18.56 -7.41 9.59
N LEU A 140 19.68 -6.85 9.12
CA LEU A 140 19.72 -5.82 8.11
C LEU A 140 19.13 -6.33 6.78
N GLY A 141 19.50 -7.53 6.32
CA GLY A 141 18.94 -8.16 5.12
C GLY A 141 17.42 -8.36 5.22
N THR A 142 16.94 -8.77 6.39
CA THR A 142 15.50 -8.89 6.65
C THR A 142 14.80 -7.53 6.62
N ALA A 143 15.41 -6.50 7.22
CA ALA A 143 14.88 -5.14 7.20
C ALA A 143 14.83 -4.58 5.77
N VAL A 144 15.86 -4.80 4.96
CA VAL A 144 15.90 -4.43 3.53
C VAL A 144 14.80 -5.14 2.74
N PHE A 145 14.58 -6.43 2.98
CA PHE A 145 13.45 -7.15 2.36
C PHE A 145 12.11 -6.47 2.65
N PHE A 146 11.82 -6.16 3.92
CA PHE A 146 10.56 -5.47 4.26
C PHE A 146 10.49 -4.04 3.72
N ALA A 147 11.62 -3.33 3.64
CA ALA A 147 11.70 -2.01 3.03
C ALA A 147 11.35 -2.09 1.53
N LEU A 148 11.96 -3.00 0.76
CA LEU A 148 11.64 -3.22 -0.66
C LEU A 148 10.19 -3.65 -0.86
N HIS A 149 9.68 -4.57 -0.02
CA HIS A 149 8.29 -4.97 -0.06
C HIS A 149 7.32 -3.83 0.27
N SER A 150 7.72 -2.91 1.18
CA SER A 150 6.92 -1.71 1.49
C SER A 150 6.89 -0.73 0.31
N LEU A 151 7.94 -0.64 -0.50
CA LEU A 151 7.92 0.14 -1.75
C LEU A 151 6.87 -0.42 -2.72
N VAL A 152 6.83 -1.74 -2.93
CA VAL A 152 5.79 -2.38 -3.75
C VAL A 152 4.39 -2.08 -3.21
N PHE A 153 4.21 -2.06 -1.88
CA PHE A 153 2.94 -1.68 -1.25
C PHE A 153 2.57 -0.23 -1.53
N LEU A 154 3.52 0.70 -1.39
CA LEU A 154 3.32 2.12 -1.68
C LEU A 154 3.01 2.34 -3.16
N THR A 155 3.76 1.70 -4.06
CA THR A 155 3.48 1.76 -5.51
C THR A 155 2.08 1.22 -5.82
N ALA A 156 1.68 0.09 -5.24
CA ALA A 156 0.34 -0.46 -5.40
C ALA A 156 -0.75 0.51 -4.92
N PHE A 157 -0.52 1.21 -3.81
CA PHE A 157 -1.40 2.26 -3.29
C PHE A 157 -1.54 3.41 -4.31
N TYR A 158 -0.43 3.98 -4.79
CA TYR A 158 -0.44 5.10 -5.73
C TYR A 158 -1.03 4.70 -7.09
N VAL A 159 -0.66 3.53 -7.61
CA VAL A 159 -1.25 2.96 -8.85
C VAL A 159 -2.77 2.78 -8.71
N GLY A 160 -3.24 2.32 -7.55
CA GLY A 160 -4.68 2.23 -7.25
C GLY A 160 -5.38 3.59 -7.29
N LYS A 161 -4.73 4.62 -6.76
CA LYS A 161 -5.23 6.00 -6.69
C LYS A 161 -5.22 6.71 -8.06
N TRP A 162 -4.15 6.54 -8.86
CA TRP A 162 -4.02 7.17 -10.18
C TRP A 162 -4.90 6.53 -11.25
N PHE A 163 -5.17 5.24 -11.14
CA PHE A 163 -5.98 4.50 -12.08
C PHE A 163 -7.23 3.90 -11.42
N PRO A 164 -8.19 4.73 -10.97
CA PRO A 164 -9.42 4.23 -10.36
C PRO A 164 -10.25 3.43 -11.36
N PRO A 165 -11.11 2.51 -10.90
CA PRO A 165 -12.02 1.79 -11.78
C PRO A 165 -12.93 2.75 -12.55
N ARG A 166 -13.22 2.41 -13.81
CA ARG A 166 -14.04 3.24 -14.72
C ARG A 166 -15.17 2.43 -15.37
N LYS A 167 -15.54 1.30 -14.76
CA LYS A 167 -16.60 0.41 -15.24
C LYS A 167 -17.97 0.97 -14.84
N ARG A 168 -19.00 0.73 -15.66
CA ARG A 168 -20.37 0.92 -15.21
C ARG A 168 -20.71 -0.10 -14.14
N VAL A 169 -21.34 0.33 -13.06
CA VAL A 169 -21.74 -0.51 -11.92
C VAL A 169 -23.20 -0.26 -11.55
N ASP A 170 -23.81 -1.25 -10.95
CA ASP A 170 -25.19 -1.20 -10.49
C ASP A 170 -25.24 -0.84 -9.00
N TYR A 171 -24.21 -1.24 -8.21
CA TYR A 171 -24.09 -0.95 -6.79
C TYR A 171 -22.72 -0.40 -6.42
N ILE A 172 -22.72 0.51 -5.41
CA ILE A 172 -21.52 0.96 -4.71
C ILE A 172 -21.68 0.69 -3.24
N VAL A 173 -20.89 -0.22 -2.68
CA VAL A 173 -20.86 -0.51 -1.24
C VAL A 173 -19.96 0.50 -0.55
N VAL A 174 -20.48 1.28 0.39
CA VAL A 174 -19.71 2.23 1.20
C VAL A 174 -19.41 1.60 2.55
N LEU A 175 -18.11 1.37 2.83
CA LEU A 175 -17.68 0.71 4.08
C LEU A 175 -17.64 1.69 5.25
N GLY A 176 -18.20 1.30 6.37
CA GLY A 176 -18.14 2.03 7.63
C GLY A 176 -16.75 2.14 8.25
N SER A 177 -16.55 3.04 9.19
CA SER A 177 -15.28 3.24 9.92
C SER A 177 -15.44 3.81 11.34
N GLY A 178 -16.64 3.85 11.84
CA GLY A 178 -17.00 4.41 13.15
C GLY A 178 -17.64 5.79 13.06
N LEU A 179 -18.56 6.04 13.99
CA LEU A 179 -19.16 7.34 14.23
C LEU A 179 -18.41 8.07 15.36
N ILE A 180 -18.56 9.39 15.43
CA ILE A 180 -18.13 10.20 16.56
C ILE A 180 -19.34 10.96 17.04
N ASP A 181 -19.77 10.73 18.29
CA ASP A 181 -20.96 11.30 18.88
C ASP A 181 -22.23 11.12 18.00
N GLY A 182 -22.36 9.93 17.38
CA GLY A 182 -23.47 9.58 16.50
C GLY A 182 -23.48 10.28 15.14
N LYS A 183 -22.43 11.07 14.82
CA LYS A 183 -22.30 11.81 13.56
C LYS A 183 -21.23 11.19 12.65
N VAL A 184 -21.37 11.43 11.36
CA VAL A 184 -20.41 11.00 10.33
C VAL A 184 -19.12 11.83 10.42
N PRO A 185 -17.98 11.25 10.88
CA PRO A 185 -16.73 11.99 10.96
C PRO A 185 -16.12 12.23 9.57
N PRO A 186 -15.15 13.17 9.43
CA PRO A 186 -14.57 13.54 8.13
C PRO A 186 -14.01 12.34 7.32
N LEU A 187 -13.47 11.33 8.00
CA LEU A 187 -12.95 10.13 7.35
C LEU A 187 -14.06 9.30 6.72
N LEU A 188 -15.18 9.14 7.42
CA LEU A 188 -16.36 8.40 6.94
C LEU A 188 -17.08 9.19 5.85
N ALA A 189 -17.24 10.51 6.04
CA ALA A 189 -17.76 11.41 5.01
C ALA A 189 -16.96 11.31 3.70
N GLY A 190 -15.63 11.27 3.78
CA GLY A 190 -14.76 11.09 2.62
C GLY A 190 -15.02 9.81 1.83
N ARG A 191 -15.48 8.72 2.47
CA ARG A 191 -15.88 7.46 1.81
C ARG A 191 -17.19 7.61 1.06
N VAL A 192 -18.21 8.23 1.71
CA VAL A 192 -19.50 8.51 1.08
C VAL A 192 -19.29 9.45 -0.11
N ASP A 193 -18.51 10.52 0.06
CA ASP A 193 -18.20 11.47 -1.01
C ASP A 193 -17.47 10.82 -2.20
N ALA A 194 -16.63 9.80 -1.96
CA ALA A 194 -15.99 9.04 -3.04
C ALA A 194 -17.02 8.25 -3.85
N ALA A 195 -18.00 7.64 -3.18
CA ALA A 195 -19.12 6.95 -3.83
C ALA A 195 -19.99 7.93 -4.63
N LEU A 196 -20.36 9.07 -4.04
CA LEU A 196 -21.15 10.11 -4.70
C LEU A 196 -20.44 10.67 -5.95
N ARG A 197 -19.14 10.95 -5.86
CA ARG A 197 -18.35 11.39 -7.03
C ARG A 197 -18.32 10.35 -8.15
N TYR A 198 -18.23 9.06 -7.79
CA TYR A 198 -18.28 7.99 -8.78
C TYR A 198 -19.66 7.91 -9.43
N ALA A 199 -20.73 7.92 -8.64
CA ALA A 199 -22.12 7.91 -9.10
C ALA A 199 -22.41 9.08 -10.03
N ALA A 200 -22.04 10.30 -9.67
CA ALA A 200 -22.21 11.49 -10.49
C ALA A 200 -21.45 11.41 -11.82
N ARG A 201 -20.24 10.84 -11.82
CA ARG A 201 -19.48 10.59 -13.06
C ARG A 201 -20.18 9.55 -13.94
N GLN A 202 -20.72 8.48 -13.36
CA GLN A 202 -21.47 7.47 -14.08
C GLN A 202 -22.74 8.05 -14.66
N LYS A 203 -23.53 8.79 -13.88
CA LYS A 203 -24.76 9.46 -14.33
C LYS A 203 -24.51 10.34 -15.55
N ARG A 204 -23.45 11.18 -15.51
CA ARG A 204 -23.07 12.05 -16.66
C ARG A 204 -22.72 11.26 -17.92
N LYS A 205 -22.17 10.03 -17.80
CA LYS A 205 -21.74 9.22 -18.94
C LYS A 205 -22.82 8.29 -19.50
N THR A 206 -23.72 7.82 -18.64
CA THR A 206 -24.65 6.72 -18.97
C THR A 206 -26.10 7.06 -18.74
N GLY A 207 -26.40 8.24 -18.15
CA GLY A 207 -27.74 8.63 -17.69
C GLY A 207 -28.27 7.87 -16.48
N ARG A 208 -27.49 6.89 -15.92
CA ARG A 208 -27.95 6.02 -14.84
C ARG A 208 -27.11 6.19 -13.56
N GLU A 209 -27.79 6.31 -12.43
CA GLU A 209 -27.18 6.31 -11.10
C GLU A 209 -27.10 4.88 -10.55
N PRO A 210 -26.00 4.50 -9.89
CA PRO A 210 -25.92 3.22 -9.19
C PRO A 210 -26.64 3.30 -7.84
N CYS A 211 -27.13 2.19 -7.33
CA CYS A 211 -27.62 2.12 -5.96
C CYS A 211 -26.42 2.14 -4.98
N LEU A 212 -26.53 2.91 -3.89
CA LEU A 212 -25.53 2.93 -2.81
C LEU A 212 -25.98 1.97 -1.70
N ILE A 213 -25.07 1.12 -1.23
CA ILE A 213 -25.27 0.27 -0.05
C ILE A 213 -24.36 0.79 1.04
N MET A 214 -24.93 1.51 2.02
CA MET A 214 -24.21 1.95 3.20
C MET A 214 -24.06 0.76 4.15
N SER A 215 -22.82 0.36 4.47
CA SER A 215 -22.56 -0.84 5.24
C SER A 215 -21.75 -0.54 6.48
N GLY A 216 -22.34 -0.78 7.63
CA GLY A 216 -21.77 -0.61 8.95
C GLY A 216 -22.84 -0.75 10.04
N GLY A 217 -22.61 -1.69 10.95
CA GLY A 217 -23.48 -1.91 12.11
C GLY A 217 -23.26 -0.88 13.19
N GLN A 218 -23.83 -1.12 14.35
CA GLN A 218 -23.67 -0.30 15.54
C GLN A 218 -22.48 -0.81 16.35
N GLY A 219 -21.48 0.06 16.56
CA GLY A 219 -20.38 -0.18 17.49
C GLY A 219 -20.84 -0.14 18.95
N ALA A 220 -20.04 -0.68 19.87
CA ALA A 220 -20.39 -0.73 21.30
C ALA A 220 -20.59 0.69 21.90
N ASP A 221 -19.85 1.67 21.40
CA ASP A 221 -19.87 3.05 21.87
C ASP A 221 -20.68 3.97 20.95
N GLU A 222 -21.47 3.41 20.01
CA GLU A 222 -22.22 4.18 19.04
C GLU A 222 -23.72 4.17 19.37
N PRO A 223 -24.41 5.33 19.29
CA PRO A 223 -25.84 5.43 19.60
C PRO A 223 -26.74 4.81 18.51
N ARG A 224 -26.20 4.59 17.30
CA ARG A 224 -26.93 4.07 16.14
C ARG A 224 -26.00 3.39 15.15
N PRO A 225 -26.54 2.57 14.20
CA PRO A 225 -25.74 1.98 13.14
C PRO A 225 -25.05 3.02 12.24
N GLU A 226 -23.78 2.78 11.86
CA GLU A 226 -23.05 3.65 10.92
C GLU A 226 -23.77 3.79 9.57
N ALA A 227 -24.39 2.70 9.09
CA ALA A 227 -25.09 2.68 7.80
C ALA A 227 -26.24 3.68 7.73
N GLU A 228 -26.96 3.90 8.83
CA GLU A 228 -28.06 4.87 8.90
C GLU A 228 -27.52 6.29 8.82
N ALA A 229 -26.48 6.61 9.59
CA ALA A 229 -25.86 7.91 9.56
C ALA A 229 -25.26 8.24 8.18
N MET A 230 -24.64 7.25 7.53
CA MET A 230 -24.13 7.42 6.16
C MET A 230 -25.25 7.62 5.14
N ARG A 231 -26.39 6.95 5.31
CA ARG A 231 -27.56 7.11 4.45
C ARG A 231 -28.10 8.54 4.54
N GLU A 232 -28.30 9.03 5.75
CA GLU A 232 -28.73 10.41 5.98
C GLU A 232 -27.77 11.41 5.34
N TYR A 233 -26.46 11.26 5.56
CA TYR A 233 -25.43 12.10 4.96
C TYR A 233 -25.49 12.09 3.42
N ALA A 234 -25.71 10.94 2.79
CA ALA A 234 -25.83 10.87 1.33
C ALA A 234 -27.10 11.60 0.82
N MET A 235 -28.22 11.45 1.53
CA MET A 235 -29.46 12.16 1.20
C MET A 235 -29.35 13.67 1.40
N GLU A 236 -28.70 14.14 2.46
CA GLU A 236 -28.37 15.56 2.68
C GLU A 236 -27.49 16.14 1.54
N LYS A 237 -26.64 15.30 0.91
CA LYS A 237 -25.87 15.65 -0.29
C LYS A 237 -26.69 15.59 -1.59
N GLY A 238 -28.01 15.35 -1.51
CA GLY A 238 -28.92 15.34 -2.65
C GLY A 238 -28.96 14.03 -3.42
N TYR A 239 -28.49 12.90 -2.83
CA TYR A 239 -28.64 11.60 -3.48
C TYR A 239 -30.05 11.05 -3.28
N PRO A 240 -30.70 10.45 -4.31
CA PRO A 240 -32.08 9.96 -4.20
C PRO A 240 -32.23 8.90 -3.10
N ALA A 241 -33.22 9.08 -2.20
CA ALA A 241 -33.41 8.20 -1.05
C ALA A 241 -33.72 6.75 -1.44
N GLU A 242 -34.43 6.54 -2.57
CA GLU A 242 -34.77 5.25 -3.14
C GLU A 242 -33.56 4.47 -3.67
N LEU A 243 -32.43 5.17 -3.91
CA LEU A 243 -31.18 4.58 -4.36
C LEU A 243 -30.17 4.39 -3.23
N VAL A 244 -30.56 4.55 -1.95
CA VAL A 244 -29.66 4.36 -0.81
C VAL A 244 -30.20 3.27 0.13
N LEU A 245 -29.54 2.12 0.11
CA LEU A 245 -29.82 0.99 1.00
C LEU A 245 -28.89 1.03 2.22
N ALA A 246 -29.36 0.53 3.36
CA ALA A 246 -28.57 0.41 4.58
C ALA A 246 -28.37 -1.06 4.96
N GLU A 247 -27.13 -1.44 5.27
CA GLU A 247 -26.75 -2.72 5.87
C GLU A 247 -26.21 -2.42 7.28
N THR A 248 -26.94 -2.83 8.31
CA THR A 248 -26.77 -2.40 9.71
C THR A 248 -26.22 -3.48 10.64
N GLN A 249 -25.88 -4.68 10.13
CA GLN A 249 -25.54 -5.84 10.98
C GLN A 249 -24.04 -6.10 11.07
N SER A 250 -23.26 -5.57 10.15
CA SER A 250 -21.82 -5.85 10.04
C SER A 250 -21.02 -5.20 11.17
N LYS A 251 -20.06 -5.96 11.74
CA LYS A 251 -19.16 -5.53 12.82
C LYS A 251 -17.69 -5.40 12.38
N ASN A 252 -17.37 -5.80 11.16
CA ASN A 252 -16.02 -5.76 10.62
C ASN A 252 -16.04 -5.73 9.08
N THR A 253 -14.89 -5.40 8.48
CA THR A 253 -14.77 -5.23 7.02
C THR A 253 -15.15 -6.49 6.22
N LYS A 254 -14.94 -7.69 6.75
CA LYS A 254 -15.33 -8.93 6.05
C LYS A 254 -16.85 -9.08 6.04
N GLU A 255 -17.51 -8.80 7.15
CA GLU A 255 -18.96 -8.82 7.27
C GLU A 255 -19.62 -7.73 6.43
N ASN A 256 -19.01 -6.52 6.37
CA ASN A 256 -19.48 -5.47 5.48
C ASN A 256 -19.62 -6.00 4.04
N PHE A 257 -18.61 -6.67 3.51
CA PHE A 257 -18.69 -7.25 2.16
C PHE A 257 -19.69 -8.39 2.05
N LEU A 258 -19.74 -9.29 3.05
CA LEU A 258 -20.61 -10.44 3.04
C LEU A 258 -22.09 -10.03 3.09
N TYR A 259 -22.43 -9.10 3.97
CA TYR A 259 -23.82 -8.68 4.16
C TYR A 259 -24.27 -7.71 3.07
N SER A 260 -23.41 -6.78 2.63
CA SER A 260 -23.71 -5.94 1.47
C SER A 260 -23.94 -6.77 0.19
N LYS A 261 -23.22 -7.88 0.01
CA LYS A 261 -23.45 -8.80 -1.10
C LYS A 261 -24.86 -9.40 -1.02
N ARG A 262 -25.30 -9.83 0.16
CA ARG A 262 -26.67 -10.33 0.36
C ARG A 262 -27.73 -9.27 0.07
N VAL A 263 -27.49 -8.01 0.50
CA VAL A 263 -28.37 -6.87 0.19
C VAL A 263 -28.46 -6.64 -1.32
N ALA A 264 -27.31 -6.65 -2.01
CA ALA A 264 -27.28 -6.49 -3.47
C ALA A 264 -27.99 -7.64 -4.20
N GLU A 265 -27.80 -8.89 -3.77
CA GLU A 265 -28.43 -10.09 -4.33
C GLU A 265 -29.95 -10.04 -4.15
N ALA A 266 -30.43 -9.69 -2.96
CA ALA A 266 -31.86 -9.54 -2.69
C ALA A 266 -32.49 -8.42 -3.51
N HIS A 267 -31.85 -7.25 -3.59
CA HIS A 267 -32.36 -6.10 -4.33
C HIS A 267 -32.29 -6.29 -5.86
N SER A 268 -31.34 -7.09 -6.38
CA SER A 268 -31.22 -7.38 -7.81
C SER A 268 -32.21 -8.43 -8.31
N GLU A 269 -32.98 -9.07 -7.39
CA GLU A 269 -33.94 -10.15 -7.75
C GLU A 269 -33.28 -11.27 -8.55
N GLY A 270 -32.02 -11.61 -8.25
CA GLY A 270 -31.24 -12.62 -8.95
C GLY A 270 -30.68 -12.22 -10.31
N LYS A 271 -30.88 -10.98 -10.75
CA LYS A 271 -30.31 -10.46 -12.00
C LYS A 271 -28.80 -10.24 -11.84
N PRO A 272 -27.98 -10.48 -12.88
CA PRO A 272 -26.55 -10.19 -12.86
C PRO A 272 -26.28 -8.70 -12.60
N TYR A 273 -25.39 -8.39 -11.66
CA TYR A 273 -25.03 -7.04 -11.28
C TYR A 273 -23.51 -6.84 -11.16
N ARG A 274 -23.09 -5.60 -11.24
CA ARG A 274 -21.70 -5.19 -11.03
C ARG A 274 -21.59 -4.29 -9.82
N CYS A 275 -20.65 -4.61 -8.93
CA CYS A 275 -20.37 -3.81 -7.75
C CYS A 275 -18.98 -3.20 -7.77
N ILE A 276 -18.85 -2.08 -7.05
CA ILE A 276 -17.58 -1.58 -6.51
C ILE A 276 -17.78 -1.28 -5.03
N TYR A 277 -16.68 -1.03 -4.31
CA TYR A 277 -16.74 -0.54 -2.95
C TYR A 277 -16.04 0.81 -2.79
N ALA A 278 -16.51 1.63 -1.86
CA ALA A 278 -15.89 2.89 -1.47
C ALA A 278 -15.36 2.79 -0.03
N THR A 279 -14.11 3.19 0.16
CA THR A 279 -13.46 3.23 1.47
C THR A 279 -12.40 4.34 1.48
N SER A 280 -11.67 4.52 2.60
CA SER A 280 -10.54 5.45 2.63
C SER A 280 -9.42 4.98 1.71
N ASP A 281 -8.72 5.89 1.05
CA ASP A 281 -7.70 5.57 0.04
C ASP A 281 -6.60 4.64 0.61
N TYR A 282 -6.08 4.89 1.82
CA TYR A 282 -5.09 4.03 2.46
C TYR A 282 -5.59 2.60 2.73
N HIS A 283 -6.91 2.41 2.89
CA HIS A 283 -7.51 1.12 3.23
C HIS A 283 -7.81 0.22 2.01
N LEU A 284 -7.72 0.74 0.78
CA LEU A 284 -8.12 0.06 -0.45
C LEU A 284 -7.50 -1.33 -0.63
N LEU A 285 -6.19 -1.48 -0.40
CA LEU A 285 -5.48 -2.76 -0.59
C LEU A 285 -5.99 -3.82 0.40
N ARG A 286 -6.14 -3.46 1.69
CA ARG A 286 -6.65 -4.37 2.72
C ARG A 286 -8.14 -4.69 2.51
N ALA A 287 -8.95 -3.70 2.16
CA ALA A 287 -10.35 -3.92 1.81
C ALA A 287 -10.49 -4.88 0.62
N GLY A 288 -9.62 -4.76 -0.41
CA GLY A 288 -9.58 -5.69 -1.53
C GLY A 288 -9.23 -7.14 -1.15
N LEU A 289 -8.42 -7.36 -0.10
CA LEU A 289 -8.18 -8.70 0.44
C LEU A 289 -9.44 -9.26 1.13
N TYR A 290 -10.14 -8.44 1.92
CA TYR A 290 -11.40 -8.85 2.57
C TYR A 290 -12.50 -9.10 1.55
N ALA A 291 -12.62 -8.26 0.51
CA ALA A 291 -13.54 -8.47 -0.60
C ALA A 291 -13.33 -9.85 -1.25
N GLY A 292 -12.07 -10.19 -1.60
CA GLY A 292 -11.74 -11.49 -2.15
C GLY A 292 -12.08 -12.66 -1.23
N ARG A 293 -11.83 -12.53 0.09
CA ARG A 293 -12.18 -13.56 1.09
C ARG A 293 -13.69 -13.71 1.33
N ALA A 294 -14.45 -12.65 1.09
CA ALA A 294 -15.93 -12.66 1.16
C ALA A 294 -16.60 -13.08 -0.15
N GLY A 295 -15.83 -13.41 -1.20
CA GLY A 295 -16.38 -13.72 -2.53
C GLY A 295 -17.06 -12.50 -3.18
N PHE A 296 -16.66 -11.28 -2.82
CA PHE A 296 -17.16 -10.06 -3.40
C PHE A 296 -16.34 -9.70 -4.64
N SER A 297 -16.99 -9.69 -5.81
CA SER A 297 -16.37 -9.37 -7.09
C SER A 297 -16.51 -7.88 -7.39
N GLY A 298 -15.59 -7.06 -6.88
CA GLY A 298 -15.64 -5.61 -7.12
C GLY A 298 -14.29 -4.94 -6.85
N ASP A 299 -14.07 -3.83 -7.54
CA ASP A 299 -12.90 -2.96 -7.35
C ASP A 299 -13.21 -1.86 -6.35
N GLY A 300 -12.18 -1.22 -5.78
CA GLY A 300 -12.35 -0.17 -4.78
C GLY A 300 -12.12 1.23 -5.31
N VAL A 301 -12.83 2.21 -4.74
CA VAL A 301 -12.55 3.64 -4.89
C VAL A 301 -12.22 4.25 -3.53
N GLY A 302 -11.22 5.15 -3.50
CA GLY A 302 -10.71 5.76 -2.27
C GLY A 302 -11.28 7.13 -1.98
N GLY A 303 -11.76 7.35 -0.76
CA GLY A 303 -11.97 8.66 -0.17
C GLY A 303 -10.64 9.30 0.22
N ARG A 304 -10.50 10.62 0.04
CA ARG A 304 -9.26 11.36 0.36
C ARG A 304 -8.98 11.33 1.87
N THR A 305 -7.73 11.07 2.21
CA THR A 305 -7.21 11.13 3.58
C THR A 305 -6.34 12.36 3.76
N ALA A 306 -6.36 12.94 4.94
CA ALA A 306 -5.50 14.09 5.28
C ALA A 306 -4.02 13.72 5.17
N GLY A 307 -3.21 14.59 4.53
CA GLY A 307 -1.81 14.29 4.22
C GLY A 307 -0.95 13.98 5.44
N TYR A 308 -1.19 14.65 6.59
CA TYR A 308 -0.45 14.40 7.83
C TYR A 308 -0.74 13.00 8.40
N TYR A 309 -1.96 12.47 8.20
CA TYR A 309 -2.40 11.18 8.72
C TYR A 309 -1.93 10.01 7.83
N LEU A 310 -1.74 10.28 6.53
CA LEU A 310 -1.51 9.26 5.51
C LEU A 310 -0.26 8.38 5.76
N PRO A 311 0.94 8.91 6.12
CA PRO A 311 2.11 8.06 6.33
C PRO A 311 1.92 7.04 7.45
N ASN A 312 1.39 7.47 8.60
CA ASN A 312 1.10 6.58 9.73
C ASN A 312 -0.01 5.57 9.38
N ALA A 313 -1.05 6.00 8.65
CA ALA A 313 -2.12 5.11 8.19
C ALA A 313 -1.58 4.05 7.21
N LEU A 314 -0.75 4.41 6.24
CA LEU A 314 -0.14 3.47 5.30
C LEU A 314 0.77 2.46 6.00
N LEU A 315 1.56 2.89 6.99
CA LEU A 315 2.37 1.97 7.79
C LEU A 315 1.49 0.97 8.55
N ARG A 316 0.40 1.44 9.16
CA ARG A 316 -0.59 0.55 9.81
C ARG A 316 -1.22 -0.45 8.83
N GLU A 317 -1.61 -0.01 7.65
CA GLU A 317 -2.19 -0.87 6.63
C GLU A 317 -1.17 -1.88 6.08
N TYR A 318 0.09 -1.47 5.92
CA TYR A 318 1.18 -2.36 5.54
C TYR A 318 1.40 -3.47 6.59
N ILE A 319 1.49 -3.10 7.87
CA ILE A 319 1.61 -4.06 8.98
C ILE A 319 0.41 -5.03 8.96
N ALA A 320 -0.81 -4.50 8.83
CA ALA A 320 -2.01 -5.33 8.77
C ALA A 320 -1.99 -6.27 7.56
N TYR A 321 -1.52 -5.82 6.40
CA TYR A 321 -1.37 -6.64 5.20
C TYR A 321 -0.41 -7.82 5.41
N VAL A 322 0.75 -7.56 6.04
CA VAL A 322 1.74 -8.58 6.40
C VAL A 322 1.14 -9.58 7.39
N VAL A 323 0.49 -9.09 8.45
CA VAL A 323 -0.15 -9.92 9.48
C VAL A 323 -1.27 -10.80 8.91
N MET A 324 -2.09 -10.27 8.00
CA MET A 324 -3.14 -11.06 7.33
C MET A 324 -2.59 -12.23 6.51
N ASN A 325 -1.34 -12.17 6.11
CA ASN A 325 -0.62 -13.18 5.34
C ASN A 325 0.60 -13.71 6.12
N LYS A 326 0.54 -13.71 7.46
CA LYS A 326 1.67 -13.95 8.37
C LYS A 326 2.47 -15.22 8.06
N LYS A 327 1.81 -16.34 7.76
CA LYS A 327 2.51 -17.59 7.42
C LYS A 327 3.50 -17.38 6.27
N ARG A 328 3.03 -16.78 5.16
CA ARG A 328 3.86 -16.49 3.99
C ARG A 328 5.05 -15.57 4.33
N TYR A 329 4.77 -14.45 5.01
CA TYR A 329 5.82 -13.46 5.29
C TYR A 329 6.80 -13.89 6.36
N LEU A 330 6.36 -14.66 7.38
CA LEU A 330 7.26 -15.28 8.35
C LEU A 330 8.18 -16.31 7.67
N THR A 331 7.67 -17.15 6.77
CA THR A 331 8.50 -18.09 6.01
C THR A 331 9.53 -17.36 5.16
N ILE A 332 9.12 -16.34 4.38
CA ILE A 332 10.05 -15.56 3.54
C ILE A 332 11.10 -14.85 4.42
N ALA A 333 10.68 -14.21 5.50
CA ALA A 333 11.59 -13.53 6.43
C ALA A 333 12.60 -14.52 7.04
N ALA A 334 12.14 -15.69 7.46
CA ALA A 334 13.02 -16.75 8.00
C ALA A 334 14.03 -17.23 6.95
N VAL A 335 13.61 -17.43 5.70
CA VAL A 335 14.51 -17.83 4.60
C VAL A 335 15.53 -16.73 4.31
N VAL A 336 15.10 -15.46 4.18
CA VAL A 336 16.00 -14.32 3.95
C VAL A 336 17.00 -14.18 5.10
N PHE A 337 16.53 -14.30 6.34
CA PHE A 337 17.37 -14.26 7.52
C PHE A 337 18.40 -15.39 7.52
N ALA A 338 17.98 -16.63 7.30
CA ALA A 338 18.87 -17.81 7.25
C ALA A 338 19.91 -17.69 6.14
N LEU A 339 19.50 -17.32 4.91
CA LEU A 339 20.43 -17.12 3.78
C LEU A 339 21.43 -15.99 4.07
N SER A 340 21.01 -14.89 4.66
CA SER A 340 21.91 -13.80 5.05
C SER A 340 22.87 -14.25 6.15
N LEU A 341 22.39 -14.99 7.15
CA LEU A 341 23.21 -15.49 8.25
C LEU A 341 24.26 -16.48 7.76
N THR A 342 23.89 -17.42 6.87
CA THR A 342 24.85 -18.42 6.32
C THR A 342 25.87 -17.75 5.42
N LEU A 343 25.48 -16.79 4.57
CA LEU A 343 26.40 -16.04 3.71
C LEU A 343 27.43 -15.28 4.53
N TRP A 344 26.99 -14.45 5.47
CA TRP A 344 27.87 -13.60 6.26
C TRP A 344 28.62 -14.38 7.32
N GLY A 345 28.04 -15.45 7.89
CA GLY A 345 28.72 -16.38 8.79
C GLY A 345 29.84 -17.13 8.08
N GLY A 346 29.57 -17.63 6.86
CA GLY A 346 30.59 -18.28 6.02
C GLY A 346 31.75 -17.33 5.67
N LEU A 347 31.44 -16.08 5.26
CA LEU A 347 32.47 -15.08 4.98
C LEU A 347 33.31 -14.73 6.22
N ALA A 348 32.66 -14.62 7.38
CA ALA A 348 33.36 -14.36 8.65
C ALA A 348 34.31 -15.50 9.04
N LEU A 349 33.88 -16.75 8.85
CA LEU A 349 34.72 -17.93 9.08
C LEU A 349 35.92 -17.97 8.12
N LEU A 350 35.70 -17.73 6.81
CA LEU A 350 36.78 -17.66 5.83
C LEU A 350 37.79 -16.57 6.17
N ALA A 351 37.32 -15.37 6.56
CA ALA A 351 38.20 -14.28 6.98
C ALA A 351 38.97 -14.60 8.27
N TRP A 352 38.38 -15.39 9.19
CA TRP A 352 39.06 -15.85 10.39
C TRP A 352 40.18 -16.88 10.05
N PHE A 353 39.87 -17.87 9.21
CA PHE A 353 40.87 -18.84 8.74
C PHE A 353 42.04 -18.16 7.99
N ALA A 354 41.73 -17.19 7.10
CA ALA A 354 42.77 -16.45 6.35
C ALA A 354 43.72 -15.63 7.25
N ARG A 355 43.35 -15.32 8.49
CA ARG A 355 44.23 -14.63 9.45
C ARG A 355 45.08 -15.60 10.28
N MET A 356 44.77 -16.89 10.23
CA MET A 356 45.53 -17.93 10.94
C MET A 356 46.64 -18.55 10.06
N LEU A 357 46.52 -18.40 8.74
CA LEU A 357 47.54 -18.78 7.74
C LEU A 357 48.51 -17.62 7.51
#